data_e34f11140923ab59e20d0f23a0ddcb0a
#
_entry.id   e34f11140923ab59e20d0f23a0ddcb0a
#
_cell.length_a   1.000
_cell.length_b   1.000
_cell.length_c   1.000
_cell.angle_alpha   90.00
_cell.angle_beta   90.00
_cell.angle_gamma   90.00
#
_symmetry.space_group_name_H-M   'P 1'
#
loop_
_entity.id
_entity.type
_entity.pdbx_description
1 polymer ?
#
loop_
_entity_poly.entity_id
_entity_poly.type
_entity_poly.pdbx_seq_one_letter_code
_entity_poly.pdbx_strand_id
1 'polypeptide(L)'
;VVSDPSNMSWLSGYDGWSFYVYQAVIVTHEGEPVWWGRGMDALGARRTVFMEDDCIRGYDDSYVQNPEKHPMEDLSALLSEMGLENARIGVEMDNYYYSARAHDTLKTKLPKATFMDATALVNWERAVKSEREIEYMERAARIVEEMHVRILEVAVPGMRKNDLVAEIYA
;
A
#
# COMPACT_ATOMS: atom_id res chain seq x y z
N VAL A 1 -7.35 5.84 6.87
CA VAL A 1 -6.01 5.92 6.24
C VAL A 1 -5.36 4.57 6.39
N VAL A 2 -5.13 3.92 5.27
CA VAL A 2 -4.62 2.55 5.16
C VAL A 2 -3.23 2.60 4.57
N SER A 3 -2.24 2.02 5.24
CA SER A 3 -0.82 2.08 4.87
C SER A 3 -0.18 0.71 4.62
N ASP A 4 -0.85 -0.39 4.96
CA ASP A 4 -0.41 -1.72 4.58
C ASP A 4 -0.50 -1.92 3.07
N PRO A 5 0.61 -2.32 2.38
CA PRO A 5 0.62 -2.45 0.92
C PRO A 5 -0.43 -3.41 0.37
N SER A 6 -0.69 -4.52 1.06
CA SER A 6 -1.69 -5.50 0.60
C SER A 6 -3.12 -4.95 0.76
N ASN A 7 -3.36 -4.18 1.83
CA ASN A 7 -4.64 -3.51 2.06
C ASN A 7 -4.84 -2.37 1.07
N MET A 8 -3.79 -1.58 0.79
CA MET A 8 -3.81 -0.55 -0.24
C MET A 8 -4.12 -1.14 -1.61
N SER A 9 -3.46 -2.24 -1.98
CA SER A 9 -3.71 -2.94 -3.26
C SER A 9 -5.16 -3.41 -3.37
N TRP A 10 -5.71 -3.99 -2.32
CA TRP A 10 -7.10 -4.45 -2.32
C TRP A 10 -8.11 -3.31 -2.45
N LEU A 11 -7.84 -2.17 -1.81
CA LEU A 11 -8.74 -1.00 -1.81
C LEU A 11 -8.64 -0.16 -3.08
N SER A 12 -7.54 -0.20 -3.82
CA SER A 12 -7.27 0.75 -4.90
C SER A 12 -6.75 0.13 -6.19
N GLY A 13 -6.31 -1.13 -6.14
CA GLY A 13 -5.56 -1.76 -7.24
C GLY A 13 -4.09 -1.36 -7.28
N TYR A 14 -3.61 -0.53 -6.35
CA TYR A 14 -2.21 -0.09 -6.34
C TYR A 14 -1.24 -1.24 -6.16
N ASP A 15 -0.42 -1.49 -7.17
CA ASP A 15 0.62 -2.53 -7.18
C ASP A 15 2.01 -1.90 -7.33
N GLY A 16 2.39 -1.06 -6.37
CA GLY A 16 3.68 -0.39 -6.31
C GLY A 16 4.63 -1.03 -5.30
N TRP A 17 5.92 -0.99 -5.61
CA TRP A 17 6.99 -1.56 -4.78
C TRP A 17 7.60 -0.55 -3.79
N SER A 18 7.02 0.65 -3.65
CA SER A 18 7.57 1.78 -2.90
C SER A 18 7.24 1.79 -1.41
N PHE A 19 6.84 0.67 -0.84
CA PHE A 19 6.41 0.55 0.57
C PHE A 19 7.47 0.96 1.60
N TYR A 20 8.71 1.17 1.21
CA TYR A 20 9.81 1.67 2.06
C TYR A 20 9.78 3.20 2.28
N VAL A 21 8.91 3.92 1.59
CA VAL A 21 8.55 5.32 1.85
C VAL A 21 7.08 5.39 2.29
N TYR A 22 6.69 6.48 2.95
CA TYR A 22 5.31 6.62 3.40
C TYR A 22 4.35 6.74 2.22
N GLN A 23 3.33 5.94 2.24
CA GLN A 23 2.22 5.94 1.29
C GLN A 23 0.94 5.48 1.99
N ALA A 24 -0.20 5.86 1.47
CA ALA A 24 -1.49 5.47 2.02
C ALA A 24 -2.61 5.52 0.98
N VAL A 25 -3.67 4.78 1.26
CA VAL A 25 -4.98 4.97 0.62
C VAL A 25 -5.93 5.55 1.66
N ILE A 26 -6.57 6.66 1.33
CA ILE A 26 -7.56 7.34 2.15
C ILE A 26 -8.94 6.95 1.64
N VAL A 27 -9.75 6.35 2.51
CA VAL A 27 -11.14 5.97 2.20
C VAL A 27 -12.06 6.82 3.07
N THR A 28 -13.05 7.44 2.46
CA THR A 28 -14.09 8.24 3.13
C THR A 28 -15.47 7.63 2.92
N HIS A 29 -16.50 8.21 3.53
CA HIS A 29 -17.88 7.75 3.37
C HIS A 29 -18.43 7.97 1.97
N GLU A 30 -17.91 8.98 1.26
CA GLU A 30 -18.37 9.39 -0.06
C GLU A 30 -17.16 9.60 -0.97
N GLY A 31 -17.35 9.39 -2.26
CA GLY A 31 -16.32 9.55 -3.27
C GLY A 31 -15.38 8.36 -3.43
N GLU A 32 -14.47 8.48 -4.35
CA GLU A 32 -13.45 7.48 -4.62
C GLU A 32 -12.34 7.50 -3.56
N PRO A 33 -11.66 6.37 -3.31
CA PRO A 33 -10.45 6.37 -2.51
C PRO A 33 -9.40 7.32 -3.10
N VAL A 34 -8.58 7.90 -2.24
CA VAL A 34 -7.45 8.74 -2.68
C VAL A 34 -6.16 8.01 -2.36
N TRP A 35 -5.35 7.75 -3.39
CA TRP A 35 -3.98 7.30 -3.20
C TRP A 35 -3.07 8.49 -2.88
N TRP A 36 -2.25 8.37 -1.86
CA TRP A 36 -1.25 9.35 -1.47
C TRP A 36 0.10 8.67 -1.27
N GLY A 37 1.16 9.24 -1.83
CA GLY A 37 2.52 8.71 -1.73
C GLY A 37 3.56 9.64 -2.34
N ARG A 38 4.78 9.16 -2.49
CA ARG A 38 5.88 9.90 -3.09
C ARG A 38 5.55 10.29 -4.54
N GLY A 39 5.88 11.53 -4.95
CA GLY A 39 5.51 12.06 -6.27
C GLY A 39 6.00 11.23 -7.45
N MET A 40 7.22 10.66 -7.38
CA MET A 40 7.71 9.77 -8.45
C MET A 40 6.90 8.46 -8.53
N ASP A 41 6.39 7.95 -7.42
CA ASP A 41 5.60 6.71 -7.37
C ASP A 41 4.16 6.92 -7.85
N ALA A 42 3.68 8.16 -7.88
CA ALA A 42 2.40 8.52 -8.48
C ALA A 42 2.30 8.13 -9.96
N LEU A 43 3.43 8.07 -10.69
CA LEU A 43 3.46 7.57 -12.07
C LEU A 43 3.11 6.08 -12.15
N GLY A 44 3.57 5.30 -11.18
CA GLY A 44 3.21 3.89 -11.03
C GLY A 44 1.76 3.72 -10.58
N ALA A 45 1.30 4.54 -9.65
CA ALA A 45 -0.09 4.53 -9.19
C ALA A 45 -1.06 4.71 -10.35
N ARG A 46 -0.85 5.69 -11.23
CA ARG A 46 -1.68 5.93 -12.44
C ARG A 46 -1.79 4.74 -13.40
N ARG A 47 -0.93 3.73 -13.26
CA ARG A 47 -0.95 2.54 -14.12
C ARG A 47 -1.72 1.37 -13.52
N THR A 48 -1.92 1.38 -12.22
CA THR A 48 -2.45 0.22 -11.49
C THR A 48 -3.75 0.51 -10.74
N VAL A 49 -3.93 1.72 -10.21
CA VAL A 49 -5.17 2.08 -9.51
C VAL A 49 -6.35 2.22 -10.46
N PHE A 50 -7.55 2.02 -9.93
CA PHE A 50 -8.79 2.18 -10.70
C PHE A 50 -9.37 3.61 -10.61
N MET A 51 -8.87 4.44 -9.68
CA MET A 51 -9.37 5.80 -9.47
C MET A 51 -8.85 6.75 -10.55
N GLU A 52 -9.55 7.87 -10.72
CA GLU A 52 -9.16 8.93 -11.63
C GLU A 52 -7.90 9.68 -11.17
N ASP A 53 -7.25 10.38 -12.08
CA ASP A 53 -5.96 11.06 -11.85
C ASP A 53 -5.98 12.11 -10.72
N ASP A 54 -7.11 12.76 -10.48
CA ASP A 54 -7.30 13.73 -9.39
C ASP A 54 -7.33 13.08 -8.00
N CYS A 55 -7.60 11.77 -7.94
CA CYS A 55 -7.50 10.97 -6.72
C CYS A 55 -6.08 10.45 -6.46
N ILE A 56 -5.08 10.81 -7.26
CA ILE A 56 -3.69 10.40 -7.09
C ILE A 56 -2.86 11.61 -6.64
N ARG A 57 -2.43 11.61 -5.40
CA ARG A 57 -1.76 12.73 -4.75
C ARG A 57 -0.32 12.38 -4.38
N GLY A 58 0.63 13.08 -4.99
CA GLY A 58 2.06 12.85 -4.77
C GLY A 58 2.70 13.93 -3.90
N TYR A 59 3.39 13.56 -2.82
CA TYR A 59 4.21 14.51 -2.06
C TYR A 59 5.61 14.68 -2.66
N ASP A 60 6.22 15.83 -2.39
CA ASP A 60 7.55 16.20 -2.90
C ASP A 60 8.68 15.36 -2.29
N ASP A 61 9.70 15.06 -3.09
CA ASP A 61 10.87 14.27 -2.68
C ASP A 61 11.66 14.89 -1.52
N SER A 62 11.53 16.21 -1.28
CA SER A 62 12.17 16.85 -0.13
C SER A 62 11.70 16.35 1.23
N TYR A 63 10.61 15.60 1.28
CA TYR A 63 10.13 14.93 2.50
C TYR A 63 10.80 13.57 2.75
N VAL A 64 11.42 12.95 1.72
CA VAL A 64 12.00 11.61 1.83
C VAL A 64 13.29 11.66 2.62
N GLN A 65 13.35 10.88 3.72
CA GLN A 65 14.51 10.80 4.62
C GLN A 65 15.01 12.17 5.15
N ASN A 66 14.11 13.13 5.27
CA ASN A 66 14.43 14.47 5.75
C ASN A 66 14.30 14.52 7.28
N PRO A 67 15.33 15.01 8.03
CA PRO A 67 15.26 15.10 9.48
C PRO A 67 14.35 16.21 9.99
N GLU A 68 14.10 17.25 9.17
CA GLU A 68 13.33 18.46 9.55
C GLU A 68 11.88 18.39 9.09
N LYS A 69 11.59 17.65 8.02
CA LYS A 69 10.25 17.49 7.43
C LYS A 69 9.79 16.03 7.51
N HIS A 70 8.50 15.84 7.63
CA HIS A 70 7.93 14.49 7.62
C HIS A 70 6.81 14.38 6.57
N PRO A 71 6.72 13.30 5.76
CA PRO A 71 5.66 13.15 4.74
C PRO A 71 4.24 13.31 5.31
N MET A 72 4.02 12.96 6.57
CA MET A 72 2.72 13.15 7.24
C MET A 72 2.30 14.61 7.39
N GLU A 73 3.19 15.59 7.20
CA GLU A 73 2.81 17.00 7.12
C GLU A 73 2.04 17.27 5.82
N ASP A 74 2.49 16.70 4.71
CA ASP A 74 1.79 16.76 3.43
C ASP A 74 0.45 16.00 3.49
N LEU A 75 0.45 14.78 4.06
CA LEU A 75 -0.79 14.05 4.28
C LEU A 75 -1.79 14.85 5.14
N SER A 76 -1.32 15.53 6.18
CA SER A 76 -2.19 16.35 7.03
C SER A 76 -2.81 17.53 6.27
N ALA A 77 -2.06 18.14 5.36
CA ALA A 77 -2.57 19.18 4.48
C ALA A 77 -3.64 18.64 3.52
N LEU A 78 -3.39 17.46 2.92
CA LEU A 78 -4.38 16.79 2.08
C LEU A 78 -5.66 16.44 2.86
N LEU A 79 -5.53 15.87 4.07
CA LEU A 79 -6.70 15.56 4.91
C LEU A 79 -7.50 16.82 5.27
N SER A 80 -6.82 17.97 5.49
CA SER A 80 -7.50 19.27 5.70
C SER A 80 -8.18 19.77 4.43
N GLU A 81 -7.55 19.64 3.27
CA GLU A 81 -8.15 19.97 1.97
C GLU A 81 -9.43 19.15 1.72
N MET A 82 -9.45 17.90 2.16
CA MET A 82 -10.62 17.02 2.12
C MET A 82 -11.69 17.32 3.19
N GLY A 83 -11.47 18.34 4.06
CA GLY A 83 -12.40 18.71 5.14
C GLY A 83 -12.39 17.75 6.34
N LEU A 84 -11.32 17.00 6.51
CA LEU A 84 -11.19 15.96 7.55
C LEU A 84 -10.41 16.42 8.79
N GLU A 85 -10.10 17.69 8.94
CA GLU A 85 -9.31 18.24 10.05
C GLU A 85 -9.97 18.11 11.43
N ASN A 86 -11.28 17.85 11.47
CA ASN A 86 -12.05 17.60 12.69
C ASN A 86 -12.64 16.16 12.75
N ALA A 87 -12.25 15.30 11.82
CA ALA A 87 -12.86 13.99 11.66
C ALA A 87 -12.32 12.95 12.67
N ARG A 88 -13.04 11.83 12.74
CA ARG A 88 -12.51 10.59 13.32
C ARG A 88 -11.78 9.84 12.23
N ILE A 89 -10.46 9.68 12.39
CA ILE A 89 -9.57 9.09 11.39
C ILE A 89 -9.03 7.76 11.92
N GLY A 90 -9.40 6.67 11.26
CA GLY A 90 -8.81 5.36 11.49
C GLY A 90 -7.43 5.28 10.83
N VAL A 91 -6.43 4.78 11.55
CA VAL A 91 -5.08 4.49 11.05
C VAL A 91 -4.65 3.09 11.47
N GLU A 92 -3.86 2.42 10.68
CA GLU A 92 -3.34 1.08 11.01
C GLU A 92 -2.16 1.23 11.96
N MET A 93 -2.42 1.23 13.26
CA MET A 93 -1.42 1.52 14.31
C MET A 93 -0.38 0.41 14.49
N ASP A 94 -0.76 -0.85 14.29
CA ASP A 94 0.14 -2.01 14.33
C ASP A 94 0.57 -2.41 12.91
N ASN A 95 1.35 -1.52 12.27
CA ASN A 95 1.79 -1.68 10.89
C ASN A 95 3.24 -1.20 10.75
N TYR A 96 4.08 -1.98 10.05
CA TYR A 96 5.48 -1.62 9.76
C TYR A 96 5.64 -0.32 8.96
N TYR A 97 4.61 0.11 8.25
CA TYR A 97 4.59 1.27 7.36
C TYR A 97 4.00 2.52 8.01
N TYR A 98 3.59 2.42 9.29
CA TYR A 98 3.04 3.53 10.05
C TYR A 98 3.75 3.65 11.40
N SER A 99 4.78 4.48 11.44
CA SER A 99 5.63 4.63 12.64
C SER A 99 4.98 5.51 13.72
N ALA A 100 5.50 5.42 14.95
CA ALA A 100 5.11 6.33 16.04
C ALA A 100 5.32 7.81 15.66
N ARG A 101 6.43 8.13 14.95
CA ARG A 101 6.68 9.50 14.46
C ARG A 101 5.63 9.94 13.45
N ALA A 102 5.18 9.05 12.57
CA ALA A 102 4.09 9.35 11.64
C ALA A 102 2.82 9.73 12.39
N HIS A 103 2.46 8.95 13.41
CA HIS A 103 1.30 9.21 14.26
C HIS A 103 1.39 10.54 14.98
N ASP A 104 2.51 10.81 15.65
CA ASP A 104 2.72 12.04 16.40
C ASP A 104 2.69 13.28 15.49
N THR A 105 3.24 13.15 14.26
CA THR A 105 3.20 14.24 13.27
C THR A 105 1.75 14.54 12.86
N LEU A 106 0.95 13.53 12.52
CA LEU A 106 -0.46 13.71 12.18
C LEU A 106 -1.25 14.36 13.33
N LYS A 107 -1.10 13.86 14.56
CA LYS A 107 -1.75 14.43 15.75
C LYS A 107 -1.38 15.89 15.98
N THR A 108 -0.10 16.23 15.79
CA THR A 108 0.38 17.60 15.96
C THR A 108 -0.20 18.53 14.89
N LYS A 109 -0.27 18.08 13.64
CA LYS A 109 -0.76 18.89 12.51
C LYS A 109 -2.29 18.95 12.43
N LEU A 110 -2.98 17.93 12.94
CA LEU A 110 -4.45 17.86 12.98
C LEU A 110 -4.96 17.75 14.44
N PRO A 111 -4.77 18.79 15.26
CA PRO A 111 -5.03 18.72 16.70
C PRO A 111 -6.51 18.57 17.06
N LYS A 112 -7.42 18.79 16.11
CA LYS A 112 -8.87 18.64 16.29
C LYS A 112 -9.39 17.30 15.79
N ALA A 113 -8.60 16.55 15.02
CA ALA A 113 -8.96 15.21 14.58
C ALA A 113 -8.82 14.20 15.73
N THR A 114 -9.65 13.18 15.72
CA THR A 114 -9.54 12.04 16.64
C THR A 114 -8.99 10.84 15.90
N PHE A 115 -7.78 10.40 16.25
CA PHE A 115 -7.17 9.22 15.66
C PHE A 115 -7.60 7.96 16.41
N MET A 116 -7.98 6.94 15.67
CA MET A 116 -8.43 5.64 16.18
C MET A 116 -7.62 4.53 15.55
N ASP A 117 -7.41 3.47 16.31
CA ASP A 117 -6.81 2.25 15.79
C ASP A 117 -7.79 1.54 14.83
N ALA A 118 -7.37 1.38 13.59
CA ALA A 118 -8.06 0.64 12.55
C ALA A 118 -7.23 -0.58 12.09
N THR A 119 -6.29 -1.02 12.92
CA THR A 119 -5.48 -2.22 12.67
C THR A 119 -6.37 -3.40 12.32
N ALA A 120 -6.01 -4.13 11.31
CA ALA A 120 -6.72 -5.31 10.81
C ALA A 120 -8.16 -5.08 10.29
N LEU A 121 -8.69 -3.85 10.25
CA LEU A 121 -10.03 -3.59 9.71
C LEU A 121 -10.17 -4.12 8.27
N VAL A 122 -9.26 -3.71 7.38
CA VAL A 122 -9.26 -4.17 5.99
C VAL A 122 -8.90 -5.66 5.88
N ASN A 123 -8.04 -6.17 6.76
CA ASN A 123 -7.70 -7.59 6.79
C ASN A 123 -8.94 -8.47 7.08
N TRP A 124 -9.84 -8.02 7.95
CA TRP A 124 -11.10 -8.73 8.22
C TRP A 124 -12.04 -8.72 7.03
N GLU A 125 -12.17 -7.59 6.32
CA GLU A 125 -12.95 -7.53 5.08
C GLU A 125 -12.39 -8.47 4.01
N ARG A 126 -11.07 -8.55 3.88
CA ARG A 126 -10.37 -9.43 2.94
C ARG A 126 -10.37 -10.90 3.36
N ALA A 127 -10.73 -11.23 4.61
CA ALA A 127 -10.68 -12.60 5.12
C ALA A 127 -11.60 -13.54 4.33
N VAL A 128 -12.79 -13.07 3.99
CA VAL A 128 -13.75 -13.81 3.15
C VAL A 128 -13.59 -13.37 1.69
N LYS A 129 -13.15 -14.30 0.84
CA LYS A 129 -12.87 -14.04 -0.58
C LYS A 129 -14.15 -14.12 -1.39
N SER A 130 -14.30 -13.22 -2.34
CA SER A 130 -15.29 -13.32 -3.40
C SER A 130 -14.96 -14.47 -4.37
N GLU A 131 -15.94 -14.93 -5.14
CA GLU A 131 -15.73 -15.96 -6.18
C GLU A 131 -14.64 -15.52 -7.18
N ARG A 132 -14.60 -14.24 -7.53
CA ARG A 132 -13.60 -13.69 -8.45
C ARG A 132 -12.18 -13.73 -7.87
N GLU A 133 -12.02 -13.42 -6.60
CA GLU A 133 -10.73 -13.53 -5.92
C GLU A 133 -10.26 -14.98 -5.84
N ILE A 134 -11.17 -15.93 -5.59
CA ILE A 134 -10.85 -17.36 -5.61
C ILE A 134 -10.37 -17.80 -7.00
N GLU A 135 -11.02 -17.36 -8.08
CA GLU A 135 -10.55 -17.65 -9.45
C GLU A 135 -9.11 -17.17 -9.69
N TYR A 136 -8.77 -15.95 -9.24
CA TYR A 136 -7.40 -15.43 -9.36
C TYR A 136 -6.40 -16.21 -8.50
N MET A 137 -6.79 -16.58 -7.29
CA MET A 137 -5.94 -17.40 -6.41
C MET A 137 -5.67 -18.79 -7.02
N GLU A 138 -6.67 -19.43 -7.62
CA GLU A 138 -6.50 -20.70 -8.31
C GLU A 138 -5.57 -20.59 -9.53
N ARG A 139 -5.68 -19.50 -10.32
CA ARG A 139 -4.74 -19.27 -11.42
C ARG A 139 -3.31 -19.06 -10.93
N ALA A 140 -3.12 -18.28 -9.87
CA ALA A 140 -1.81 -18.09 -9.26
C ALA A 140 -1.25 -19.41 -8.71
N ALA A 141 -2.08 -20.25 -8.08
CA ALA A 141 -1.67 -21.56 -7.58
C ALA A 141 -1.17 -22.47 -8.71
N ARG A 142 -1.84 -22.51 -9.85
CA ARG A 142 -1.39 -23.31 -11.03
C ARG A 142 -0.02 -22.86 -11.52
N ILE A 143 0.24 -21.55 -11.60
CA ILE A 143 1.56 -21.05 -11.98
C ILE A 143 2.62 -21.51 -10.97
N VAL A 144 2.32 -21.44 -9.68
CA VAL A 144 3.25 -21.91 -8.63
C VAL A 144 3.48 -23.42 -8.71
N GLU A 145 2.46 -24.22 -9.04
CA GLU A 145 2.61 -25.67 -9.28
C GLU A 145 3.57 -25.94 -10.44
N GLU A 146 3.41 -25.25 -11.58
CA GLU A 146 4.32 -25.36 -12.72
C GLU A 146 5.76 -24.97 -12.34
N MET A 147 5.94 -23.89 -11.60
CA MET A 147 7.25 -23.48 -11.08
C MET A 147 7.89 -24.58 -10.22
N HIS A 148 7.13 -25.24 -9.33
CA HIS A 148 7.64 -26.32 -8.50
C HIS A 148 8.01 -27.55 -9.34
N VAL A 149 7.20 -27.93 -10.31
CA VAL A 149 7.52 -29.01 -11.25
C VAL A 149 8.83 -28.71 -11.97
N ARG A 150 8.99 -27.48 -12.47
CA ARG A 150 10.23 -27.07 -13.16
C ARG A 150 11.45 -27.15 -12.24
N ILE A 151 11.35 -26.73 -10.98
CA ILE A 151 12.44 -26.87 -10.00
C ILE A 151 12.87 -28.33 -9.85
N LEU A 152 11.90 -29.24 -9.69
CA LEU A 152 12.19 -30.67 -9.52
C LEU A 152 12.84 -31.31 -10.75
N GLU A 153 12.52 -30.83 -11.94
CA GLU A 153 13.09 -31.30 -13.19
C GLU A 153 14.54 -30.86 -13.42
N VAL A 154 14.86 -29.60 -13.07
CA VAL A 154 16.14 -28.99 -13.49
C VAL A 154 17.18 -28.88 -12.37
N ALA A 155 16.75 -28.92 -11.10
CA ALA A 155 17.67 -28.74 -9.99
C ALA A 155 18.63 -29.94 -9.84
N VAL A 156 19.92 -29.68 -9.97
CA VAL A 156 20.97 -30.69 -9.81
C VAL A 156 22.06 -30.19 -8.86
N PRO A 157 22.76 -31.08 -8.13
CA PRO A 157 23.89 -30.69 -7.29
C PRO A 157 24.95 -29.92 -8.07
N GLY A 158 25.38 -28.78 -7.53
CA GLY A 158 26.37 -27.90 -8.16
C GLY A 158 25.78 -26.82 -9.09
N MET A 159 24.48 -26.85 -9.38
CA MET A 159 23.80 -25.78 -10.11
C MET A 159 23.86 -24.47 -9.34
N ARG A 160 24.15 -23.36 -10.02
CA ARG A 160 24.14 -22.04 -9.36
C ARG A 160 22.71 -21.54 -9.18
N LYS A 161 22.47 -20.81 -8.11
CA LYS A 161 21.14 -20.27 -7.78
C LYS A 161 20.54 -19.43 -8.90
N ASN A 162 21.36 -18.57 -9.53
CA ASN A 162 20.89 -17.71 -10.64
C ASN A 162 20.47 -18.51 -11.87
N ASP A 163 21.14 -19.64 -12.15
CA ASP A 163 20.80 -20.51 -13.28
C ASP A 163 19.46 -21.21 -13.00
N LEU A 164 19.25 -21.71 -11.77
CA LEU A 164 17.96 -22.26 -11.37
C LEU A 164 16.82 -21.24 -11.44
N VAL A 165 17.06 -20.00 -10.97
CA VAL A 165 16.06 -18.91 -11.04
C VAL A 165 15.71 -18.60 -12.49
N ALA A 166 16.68 -18.57 -13.40
CA ALA A 166 16.43 -18.34 -14.83
C ALA A 166 15.51 -19.43 -15.42
N GLU A 167 15.73 -20.70 -15.06
CA GLU A 167 14.90 -21.84 -15.51
C GLU A 167 13.46 -21.77 -14.99
N ILE A 168 13.25 -21.19 -13.80
CA ILE A 168 11.90 -21.06 -13.20
C ILE A 168 11.11 -19.91 -13.85
N TYR A 169 11.81 -18.84 -14.29
CA TYR A 169 11.17 -17.68 -14.91
C TYR A 169 11.05 -17.79 -16.45
N ALA A 170 11.59 -18.81 -17.07
CA ALA A 170 11.50 -19.05 -18.51
C ALA A 170 10.14 -19.66 -18.89
#